data_ddabbf960e5d76f6f9a0d531fce311eb
#
_entry.id   ddabbf960e5d76f6f9a0d531fce311eb
#
_cell.length_a   1.000
_cell.length_b   1.000
_cell.length_c   1.000
_cell.angle_alpha   90.00
_cell.angle_beta   90.00
_cell.angle_gamma   90.00
#
_symmetry.space_group_name_H-M   'P 1'
#
loop_
_entity.id
_entity.type
_entity.pdbx_description
1 polymer ?
#
loop_
_entity_poly.entity_id
_entity_poly.type
_entity_poly.pdbx_seq_one_letter_code
_entity_poly.pdbx_strand_id
1 'polypeptide(L)'
;MFQKYLLTYGTYDTDDIITMVRYSTSLEEALEDAQTYARSYFEGLARKKQVRWKHYIGEFIEEYRDRIEYLTGYRPGSEYKDQSLWNLGRNKYYAMLEDHIWYQAELIDIKNPFEEL
;
A
#
# COMPACT_ATOMS: atom_id res chain seq x y z
N MET A 1 6.07 -23.63 -9.77
CA MET A 1 5.49 -23.47 -11.12
C MET A 1 4.75 -22.16 -11.19
N PHE A 2 5.01 -21.35 -12.19
CA PHE A 2 4.32 -20.09 -12.36
C PHE A 2 2.98 -20.29 -13.05
N GLN A 3 1.96 -19.63 -12.52
CA GLN A 3 0.62 -19.59 -13.11
C GLN A 3 0.31 -18.13 -13.50
N LYS A 4 -0.61 -17.98 -14.42
CA LYS A 4 -1.00 -16.68 -14.93
C LYS A 4 -2.19 -16.14 -14.11
N TYR A 5 -2.08 -14.92 -13.64
CA TYR A 5 -3.12 -14.25 -12.85
C TYR A 5 -3.51 -12.94 -13.50
N LEU A 6 -4.79 -12.63 -13.45
CA LEU A 6 -5.31 -11.31 -13.75
C LEU A 6 -5.34 -10.52 -12.45
N LEU A 7 -4.60 -9.43 -12.40
CA LEU A 7 -4.63 -8.50 -11.28
C LEU A 7 -5.54 -7.34 -11.65
N THR A 8 -6.44 -7.00 -10.77
CA THR A 8 -7.33 -5.85 -10.92
C THR A 8 -7.24 -5.01 -9.67
N TYR A 9 -7.03 -3.72 -9.82
CA TYR A 9 -6.88 -2.82 -8.68
C TYR A 9 -7.34 -1.41 -9.03
N GLY A 10 -7.54 -0.63 -8.00
CA GLY A 10 -7.93 0.76 -8.12
C GLY A 10 -8.00 1.44 -6.77
N THR A 11 -8.54 2.64 -6.76
CA THR A 11 -8.77 3.39 -5.53
C THR A 11 -10.25 3.72 -5.41
N TYR A 12 -10.73 3.83 -4.17
CA TYR A 12 -12.11 4.27 -3.91
C TYR A 12 -12.30 5.76 -4.19
N ASP A 13 -11.20 6.49 -4.36
CA ASP A 13 -11.22 7.93 -4.63
C ASP A 13 -11.40 8.26 -6.10
N THR A 14 -11.28 7.26 -6.99
CA THR A 14 -11.46 7.42 -8.43
C THR A 14 -12.26 6.24 -8.98
N ASP A 15 -12.79 6.41 -10.20
CA ASP A 15 -13.51 5.34 -10.91
C ASP A 15 -12.58 4.50 -11.79
N ASP A 16 -11.29 4.76 -11.76
CA ASP A 16 -10.32 4.04 -12.58
C ASP A 16 -10.16 2.59 -12.12
N ILE A 17 -10.22 1.68 -13.08
CA ILE A 17 -9.96 0.25 -12.86
C ILE A 17 -8.78 -0.13 -13.72
N ILE A 18 -7.73 -0.64 -13.07
CA ILE A 18 -6.50 -1.03 -13.76
C ILE A 18 -6.39 -2.54 -13.73
N THR A 19 -6.09 -3.12 -14.88
CA THR A 19 -5.92 -4.56 -15.01
C THR A 19 -4.55 -4.86 -15.60
N MET A 20 -3.93 -5.95 -15.14
CA MET A 20 -2.69 -6.43 -15.70
C MET A 20 -2.59 -7.95 -15.51
N VAL A 21 -1.80 -8.57 -16.37
CA VAL A 21 -1.54 -10.01 -16.28
C VAL A 21 -0.13 -10.22 -15.72
N ARG A 22 -0.03 -11.07 -14.71
CA ARG A 22 1.25 -11.41 -14.06
C ARG A 22 1.37 -12.92 -13.87
N TYR A 23 2.61 -13.39 -13.89
CA TYR A 23 2.92 -14.76 -13.51
C TYR A 23 3.35 -14.80 -12.05
N SER A 24 2.74 -15.67 -11.27
CA SER A 24 3.01 -15.82 -9.85
C SER A 24 2.98 -17.29 -9.46
N THR A 25 3.61 -17.63 -8.36
CA THR A 25 3.67 -19.03 -7.89
C THR A 25 2.42 -19.42 -7.10
N SER A 26 1.67 -18.45 -6.59
CA SER A 26 0.46 -18.70 -5.80
C SER A 26 -0.51 -17.52 -5.91
N LEU A 27 -1.76 -17.76 -5.55
CA LEU A 27 -2.78 -16.70 -5.44
C LEU A 27 -2.37 -15.65 -4.39
N GLU A 28 -1.77 -16.09 -3.28
CA GLU A 28 -1.31 -15.21 -2.22
C GLU A 28 -0.25 -14.23 -2.73
N GLU A 29 0.74 -14.72 -3.48
CA GLU A 29 1.76 -13.89 -4.10
C GLU A 29 1.14 -12.91 -5.11
N ALA A 30 0.19 -13.38 -5.92
CA ALA A 30 -0.52 -12.53 -6.88
C ALA A 30 -1.28 -11.41 -6.18
N LEU A 31 -1.93 -11.70 -5.05
CA LEU A 31 -2.63 -10.70 -4.24
C LEU A 31 -1.67 -9.67 -3.64
N GLU A 32 -0.51 -10.11 -3.16
CA GLU A 32 0.52 -9.20 -2.66
C GLU A 32 1.01 -8.25 -3.75
N ASP A 33 1.21 -8.76 -4.96
CA ASP A 33 1.58 -7.94 -6.11
C ASP A 33 0.49 -6.91 -6.45
N ALA A 34 -0.77 -7.34 -6.47
CA ALA A 34 -1.90 -6.45 -6.73
C ALA A 34 -1.99 -5.34 -5.67
N GLN A 35 -1.78 -5.68 -4.41
CA GLN A 35 -1.74 -4.72 -3.31
C GLN A 35 -0.63 -3.69 -3.51
N THR A 36 0.56 -4.14 -3.87
CA THR A 36 1.71 -3.28 -4.12
C THR A 36 1.44 -2.30 -5.24
N TYR A 37 0.87 -2.77 -6.34
CA TYR A 37 0.51 -1.91 -7.47
C TYR A 37 -0.59 -0.91 -7.11
N ALA A 38 -1.59 -1.34 -6.35
CA ALA A 38 -2.67 -0.46 -5.88
C ALA A 38 -2.13 0.66 -5.00
N ARG A 39 -1.23 0.33 -4.06
CA ARG A 39 -0.55 1.32 -3.20
C ARG A 39 0.25 2.31 -4.03
N SER A 40 1.03 1.84 -4.98
CA SER A 40 1.84 2.70 -5.84
C SER A 40 0.96 3.63 -6.68
N TYR A 41 -0.15 3.14 -7.18
CA TYR A 41 -1.10 3.95 -7.93
C TYR A 41 -1.71 5.05 -7.06
N PHE A 42 -2.15 4.72 -5.85
CA PHE A 42 -2.69 5.70 -4.91
C PHE A 42 -1.65 6.74 -4.53
N GLU A 43 -0.42 6.32 -4.24
CA GLU A 43 0.68 7.24 -3.92
C GLU A 43 0.97 8.20 -5.07
N GLY A 44 0.89 7.72 -6.31
CA GLY A 44 1.04 8.57 -7.50
C GLY A 44 -0.03 9.65 -7.57
N LEU A 45 -1.29 9.30 -7.27
CA LEU A 45 -2.38 10.27 -7.20
C LEU A 45 -2.18 11.26 -6.06
N ALA A 46 -1.77 10.77 -4.89
CA ALA A 46 -1.53 11.62 -3.73
C ALA A 46 -0.40 12.62 -3.97
N ARG A 47 0.64 12.22 -4.69
CA ARG A 47 1.74 13.14 -5.06
C ARG A 47 1.26 14.29 -5.93
N LYS A 48 0.32 14.04 -6.84
CA LYS A 48 -0.28 15.11 -7.66
C LYS A 48 -1.03 16.13 -6.80
N LYS A 49 -1.55 15.69 -5.65
CA LYS A 49 -2.25 16.55 -4.68
C LYS A 49 -1.32 17.10 -3.60
N GLN A 50 0.01 16.92 -3.74
CA GLN A 50 1.04 17.36 -2.79
C GLN A 50 0.96 16.67 -1.41
N VAL A 51 0.25 15.56 -1.31
CA VAL A 51 0.21 14.77 -0.07
C VAL A 51 1.40 13.81 -0.08
N ARG A 52 2.37 14.06 0.79
CA ARG A 52 3.58 13.24 0.89
C ARG A 52 3.52 12.36 2.14
N TRP A 53 3.79 11.11 1.97
CA TRP A 53 3.80 10.16 3.08
C TRP A 53 4.81 10.54 4.18
N LYS A 54 5.95 11.15 3.80
CA LYS A 54 6.95 11.63 4.76
C LYS A 54 6.38 12.72 5.67
N HIS A 55 5.58 13.60 5.09
CA HIS A 55 4.90 14.64 5.86
C HIS A 55 3.89 14.02 6.84
N TYR A 56 3.10 13.08 6.37
CA TYR A 56 2.14 12.34 7.20
C TYR A 56 2.81 11.62 8.38
N ILE A 57 3.90 10.89 8.11
CA ILE A 57 4.65 10.20 9.16
C ILE A 57 5.26 11.22 10.13
N GLY A 58 5.80 12.34 9.62
CA GLY A 58 6.37 13.40 10.46
C GLY A 58 5.33 13.99 11.41
N GLU A 59 4.13 14.29 10.92
CA GLU A 59 3.04 14.79 11.75
C GLU A 59 2.62 13.77 12.82
N PHE A 60 2.53 12.51 12.44
CA PHE A 60 2.20 11.43 13.37
C PHE A 60 3.25 11.33 14.49
N ILE A 61 4.53 11.38 14.14
CA ILE A 61 5.63 11.30 15.11
C ILE A 61 5.58 12.48 16.07
N GLU A 62 5.37 13.70 15.58
CA GLU A 62 5.26 14.90 16.43
C GLU A 62 4.07 14.80 17.38
N GLU A 63 2.91 14.39 16.89
CA GLU A 63 1.73 14.19 17.72
C GLU A 63 1.99 13.13 18.80
N TYR A 64 2.64 12.04 18.44
CA TYR A 64 2.95 10.96 19.37
C TYR A 64 3.94 11.41 20.45
N ARG A 65 4.96 12.18 20.08
CA ARG A 65 5.91 12.75 21.04
C ARG A 65 5.23 13.69 22.01
N ASP A 66 4.36 14.58 21.52
CA ASP A 66 3.61 15.51 22.36
C ASP A 66 2.77 14.75 23.38
N ARG A 67 2.13 13.65 22.95
CA ARG A 67 1.34 12.81 23.83
C ARG A 67 2.17 12.13 24.91
N ILE A 68 3.35 11.62 24.57
CA ILE A 68 4.27 11.01 25.53
C ILE A 68 4.78 12.06 26.51
N GLU A 69 5.17 13.24 26.03
CA GLU A 69 5.62 14.33 26.88
C GLU A 69 4.53 14.73 27.89
N TYR A 70 3.28 14.85 27.43
CA TYR A 70 2.14 15.17 28.26
C TYR A 70 1.94 14.13 29.39
N LEU A 71 2.07 12.83 29.06
CA LEU A 71 1.82 11.73 29.99
C LEU A 71 2.99 11.47 30.95
N THR A 72 4.21 11.67 30.51
CA THR A 72 5.42 11.25 31.24
C THR A 72 6.33 12.41 31.66
N GLY A 73 6.14 13.60 31.09
CA GLY A 73 7.06 14.73 31.27
C GLY A 73 8.35 14.57 30.49
N TYR A 74 8.53 13.49 29.75
CA TYR A 74 9.72 13.22 28.96
C TYR A 74 9.39 13.32 27.47
N ARG A 75 10.16 14.14 26.74
CA ARG A 75 10.01 14.26 25.30
C ARG A 75 11.01 13.33 24.59
N PRO A 76 10.57 12.30 23.87
CA PRO A 76 11.46 11.47 23.06
C PRO A 76 12.23 12.30 22.05
N GLY A 77 13.44 11.89 21.72
CA GLY A 77 14.32 12.59 20.80
C GLY A 77 13.63 12.97 19.50
N SER A 78 13.86 14.19 19.04
CA SER A 78 13.27 14.76 17.83
C SER A 78 13.90 14.22 16.56
N GLU A 79 14.96 13.44 16.67
CA GLU A 79 15.75 13.05 15.51
C GLU A 79 15.24 11.78 14.85
N TYR A 80 15.57 11.66 13.58
CA TYR A 80 15.34 10.50 12.72
C TYR A 80 15.90 9.19 13.27
N LYS A 81 16.56 9.24 14.44
CA LYS A 81 17.17 8.09 15.09
C LYS A 81 16.19 7.24 15.89
N ASP A 82 14.99 7.75 16.15
CA ASP A 82 13.98 6.93 16.81
C ASP A 82 13.26 6.05 15.78
N GLN A 83 13.93 4.96 15.43
CA GLN A 83 13.44 4.01 14.44
C GLN A 83 12.07 3.43 14.82
N SER A 84 11.80 3.29 16.12
CA SER A 84 10.51 2.79 16.61
C SER A 84 9.37 3.70 16.23
N LEU A 85 9.52 5.01 16.42
CA LEU A 85 8.50 6.00 16.05
C LEU A 85 8.30 6.06 14.54
N TRP A 86 9.38 5.97 13.76
CA TRP A 86 9.28 5.93 12.32
C TRP A 86 8.55 4.69 11.83
N ASN A 87 8.81 3.54 12.44
CA ASN A 87 8.13 2.29 12.11
C ASN A 87 6.64 2.37 12.44
N LEU A 88 6.28 2.96 13.58
CA LEU A 88 4.88 3.18 13.94
C LEU A 88 4.19 4.10 12.94
N GLY A 89 4.82 5.20 12.57
CA GLY A 89 4.29 6.14 11.58
C GLY A 89 4.12 5.49 10.21
N ARG A 90 5.10 4.70 9.80
CA ARG A 90 5.04 3.96 8.54
C ARG A 90 3.90 2.94 8.53
N ASN A 91 3.72 2.20 9.62
CA ASN A 91 2.63 1.23 9.74
C ASN A 91 1.27 1.91 9.71
N LYS A 92 1.16 3.06 10.37
CA LYS A 92 -0.05 3.89 10.35
C LYS A 92 -0.37 4.38 8.94
N TYR A 93 0.66 4.82 8.21
CA TYR A 93 0.53 5.26 6.82
C TYR A 93 0.05 4.13 5.91
N TYR A 94 0.65 2.94 6.02
CA TYR A 94 0.22 1.79 5.21
C TYR A 94 -1.21 1.35 5.54
N ALA A 95 -1.58 1.40 6.82
CA ALA A 95 -2.96 1.13 7.22
C ALA A 95 -3.93 2.12 6.59
N MET A 96 -3.56 3.40 6.55
CA MET A 96 -4.36 4.43 5.87
C MET A 96 -4.50 4.14 4.38
N LEU A 97 -3.41 3.73 3.71
CA LEU A 97 -3.47 3.39 2.29
C LEU A 97 -4.47 2.28 2.01
N GLU A 98 -4.54 1.27 2.87
CA GLU A 98 -5.46 0.14 2.71
C GLU A 98 -6.93 0.59 2.70
N ASP A 99 -7.26 1.68 3.41
CA ASP A 99 -8.62 2.21 3.43
C ASP A 99 -9.01 2.89 2.11
N HIS A 100 -8.04 3.24 1.27
CA HIS A 100 -8.26 3.96 0.02
C HIS A 100 -8.13 3.09 -1.22
N ILE A 101 -7.62 1.88 -1.09
CA ILE A 101 -7.33 1.01 -2.23
C ILE A 101 -8.18 -0.27 -2.19
N TRP A 102 -8.38 -0.84 -3.37
CA TRP A 102 -8.90 -2.19 -3.50
C TRP A 102 -8.08 -2.94 -4.54
N TYR A 103 -8.03 -4.24 -4.41
CA TYR A 103 -7.26 -5.09 -5.31
C TYR A 103 -7.80 -6.51 -5.31
N GLN A 104 -7.62 -7.18 -6.44
CA GLN A 104 -8.05 -8.55 -6.65
C GLN A 104 -7.03 -9.30 -7.50
N ALA A 105 -6.97 -10.60 -7.35
CA ALA A 105 -6.21 -11.46 -8.22
C ALA A 105 -7.05 -12.69 -8.56
N GLU A 106 -7.05 -13.07 -9.83
CA GLU A 106 -7.81 -14.20 -10.33
C GLU A 106 -6.92 -15.07 -11.18
N LEU A 107 -6.94 -16.37 -10.94
CA LEU A 107 -6.23 -17.33 -11.77
C LEU A 107 -6.88 -17.38 -13.14
N ILE A 108 -6.08 -17.12 -14.17
CA ILE A 108 -6.55 -17.17 -15.55
C ILE A 108 -6.13 -18.48 -16.16
N ASP A 109 -7.10 -19.32 -16.46
CA ASP A 109 -6.87 -20.49 -17.28
C ASP A 109 -7.16 -20.10 -18.73
N ILE A 110 -6.15 -19.47 -19.37
CA ILE A 110 -6.28 -19.11 -20.78
C ILE A 110 -6.06 -20.37 -21.59
N LYS A 111 -7.14 -21.03 -21.94
CA LYS A 111 -7.09 -22.06 -22.95
C LYS A 111 -6.89 -21.39 -24.31
N ASN A 112 -5.83 -21.81 -24.99
CA ASN A 112 -5.63 -21.37 -26.36
C ASN A 112 -6.81 -21.87 -27.20
N PRO A 113 -7.59 -20.98 -27.86
CA PRO A 113 -8.75 -21.39 -28.66
C PRO A 113 -8.40 -22.42 -29.73
N PHE A 114 -7.15 -22.44 -30.18
CA PHE A 114 -6.68 -23.41 -31.18
C PHE A 114 -6.41 -24.79 -30.58
N GLU A 115 -6.23 -24.90 -29.29
CA GLU A 115 -6.04 -26.18 -28.60
C GLU A 115 -7.36 -26.91 -28.33
N GLU A 116 -8.47 -26.21 -28.37
CA GLU A 116 -9.80 -26.79 -28.20
C GLU A 116 -10.38 -27.35 -29.50
N LEU A 117 -9.69 -27.12 -30.57
CA LEU A 117 -10.05 -27.67 -31.87
C LEU A 117 -9.32 -28.99 -32.11
#